data_5da39cfeb539f823ad871b52bd886ee5
#
_entry.id   5da39cfeb539f823ad871b52bd886ee5
#
_cell.length_a   1.000
_cell.length_b   1.000
_cell.length_c   1.000
_cell.angle_alpha   90.00
_cell.angle_beta   90.00
_cell.angle_gamma   90.00
#
_symmetry.space_group_name_H-M   'P 1'
#
loop_
_entity.id
_entity.type
_entity.pdbx_description
1 polymer ?
#
loop_
_entity_poly.entity_id
_entity_poly.type
_entity_poly.pdbx_seq_one_letter_code
_entity_poly.pdbx_strand_id
1 'polypeptide(L)'
;MAKKQKLVYDRLIDYAKKYQSGLDVAKDYNSRLAEVQQELANYLCSIAGLNERAEQLLDPLIVGATTAAPVSGLIERPEDFMFLLSGAYEGKPIHKLSSNQLATYEQIPQRRGDLTKSRVNIASVEGKWDVRPLTATGIVLRYVKIPPLATIVFTYSSTADEDIMVYDDDATVDFVWGEGCIPLLIYMMLEKYGVSVREELLREYARLGISSEVVK
;
A
#
# COMPACT_ATOMS: atom_id res chain seq x y z
N MET A 1 -10.24 -2.54 -22.90
CA MET A 1 -8.93 -2.95 -22.34
C MET A 1 -9.20 -4.04 -21.34
N ALA A 2 -8.50 -5.17 -21.40
CA ALA A 2 -8.64 -6.20 -20.35
C ALA A 2 -8.17 -5.61 -19.01
N LYS A 3 -8.92 -5.85 -17.92
CA LYS A 3 -8.55 -5.40 -16.59
C LYS A 3 -7.21 -6.02 -16.18
N LYS A 4 -6.39 -5.27 -15.46
CA LYS A 4 -5.07 -5.72 -14.96
C LYS A 4 -5.20 -6.99 -14.12
N GLN A 5 -6.30 -7.11 -13.38
CA GLN A 5 -6.59 -8.26 -12.55
C GLN A 5 -6.72 -9.56 -13.34
N LYS A 6 -7.37 -9.49 -14.52
CA LYS A 6 -7.43 -10.64 -15.42
C LYS A 6 -6.04 -11.06 -15.91
N LEU A 7 -5.19 -10.08 -16.25
CA LEU A 7 -3.81 -10.35 -16.63
C LEU A 7 -3.01 -11.07 -15.54
N VAL A 8 -3.16 -10.64 -14.28
CA VAL A 8 -2.51 -11.29 -13.14
C VAL A 8 -3.03 -12.72 -12.97
N TYR A 9 -4.34 -12.90 -13.03
CA TYR A 9 -4.98 -14.22 -12.91
C TYR A 9 -4.52 -15.19 -14.02
N ASP A 10 -4.56 -14.76 -15.28
CA ASP A 10 -4.15 -15.58 -16.43
C ASP A 10 -2.68 -16.01 -16.30
N ARG A 11 -1.79 -15.07 -15.92
CA ARG A 11 -0.38 -15.40 -15.68
C ARG A 11 -0.17 -16.37 -14.51
N LEU A 12 -0.93 -16.22 -13.42
CA LEU A 12 -0.87 -17.18 -12.31
C LEU A 12 -1.29 -18.59 -12.74
N ILE A 13 -2.35 -18.70 -13.54
CA ILE A 13 -2.78 -19.98 -14.11
C ILE A 13 -1.69 -20.58 -14.99
N ASP A 14 -1.06 -19.79 -15.86
CA ASP A 14 0.01 -20.26 -16.72
C ASP A 14 1.23 -20.75 -15.93
N TYR A 15 1.61 -20.03 -14.88
CA TYR A 15 2.66 -20.48 -13.98
C TYR A 15 2.26 -21.73 -13.19
N ALA A 16 1.02 -21.80 -12.70
CA ALA A 16 0.53 -22.95 -11.98
C ALA A 16 0.53 -24.21 -12.86
N LYS A 17 0.11 -24.10 -14.12
CA LYS A 17 0.15 -25.19 -15.11
C LYS A 17 1.58 -25.64 -15.42
N LYS A 18 2.53 -24.67 -15.51
CA LYS A 18 3.93 -24.96 -15.82
C LYS A 18 4.67 -25.70 -14.69
N TYR A 19 4.34 -25.36 -13.45
CA TYR A 19 5.14 -25.82 -12.30
C TYR A 19 4.43 -26.84 -11.41
N GLN A 20 3.11 -26.90 -11.41
CA GLN A 20 2.36 -27.90 -10.63
C GLN A 20 0.97 -28.16 -11.18
N SER A 21 0.69 -29.38 -11.51
CA SER A 21 -0.66 -29.85 -11.78
C SER A 21 -1.45 -29.95 -10.47
N GLY A 22 -2.59 -29.26 -10.36
CA GLY A 22 -3.53 -29.42 -9.27
C GLY A 22 -3.75 -28.21 -8.38
N LEU A 23 -3.18 -27.05 -8.71
CA LEU A 23 -3.42 -25.80 -7.97
C LEU A 23 -4.80 -25.23 -8.36
N ASP A 24 -5.73 -25.17 -7.42
CA ASP A 24 -7.02 -24.50 -7.61
C ASP A 24 -6.88 -22.99 -7.32
N VAL A 25 -6.37 -22.25 -8.32
CA VAL A 25 -6.15 -20.80 -8.20
C VAL A 25 -7.49 -20.07 -8.06
N ALA A 26 -8.57 -20.56 -8.69
CA ALA A 26 -9.84 -19.85 -8.75
C ALA A 26 -10.50 -19.73 -7.38
N LYS A 27 -10.42 -20.78 -6.56
CA LYS A 27 -11.11 -20.86 -5.28
C LYS A 27 -10.68 -19.81 -4.26
N ASP A 28 -9.37 -19.61 -4.13
CA ASP A 28 -8.81 -18.77 -3.06
C ASP A 28 -8.21 -17.45 -3.60
N TYR A 29 -8.34 -17.18 -4.91
CA TYR A 29 -7.68 -16.05 -5.56
C TYR A 29 -7.98 -14.72 -4.87
N ASN A 30 -9.25 -14.39 -4.67
CA ASN A 30 -9.64 -13.09 -4.14
C ASN A 30 -9.15 -12.86 -2.69
N SER A 31 -9.21 -13.90 -1.84
CA SER A 31 -8.73 -13.79 -0.46
C SER A 31 -7.22 -13.61 -0.41
N ARG A 32 -6.48 -14.40 -1.18
CA ARG A 32 -5.02 -14.27 -1.27
C ARG A 32 -4.58 -12.95 -1.89
N LEU A 33 -5.32 -12.48 -2.91
CA LEU A 33 -5.03 -11.19 -3.53
C LEU A 33 -5.20 -10.04 -2.54
N ALA A 34 -6.24 -10.07 -1.70
CA ALA A 34 -6.44 -9.06 -0.66
C ALA A 34 -5.26 -9.02 0.33
N GLU A 35 -4.82 -10.19 0.80
CA GLU A 35 -3.64 -10.31 1.67
C GLU A 35 -2.37 -9.78 1.00
N VAL A 36 -2.12 -10.20 -0.25
CA VAL A 36 -0.93 -9.80 -1.01
C VAL A 36 -0.91 -8.31 -1.30
N GLN A 37 -2.04 -7.69 -1.62
CA GLN A 37 -2.12 -6.24 -1.81
C GLN A 37 -1.73 -5.49 -0.51
N GLN A 38 -2.20 -5.97 0.63
CA GLN A 38 -1.87 -5.40 1.94
C GLN A 38 -0.37 -5.58 2.27
N GLU A 39 0.18 -6.77 2.03
CA GLU A 39 1.60 -7.06 2.24
C GLU A 39 2.49 -6.22 1.32
N LEU A 40 2.13 -6.08 0.04
CA LEU A 40 2.85 -5.24 -0.92
C LEU A 40 2.85 -3.78 -0.47
N ALA A 41 1.70 -3.26 -0.04
CA ALA A 41 1.61 -1.89 0.47
C ALA A 41 2.49 -1.70 1.73
N ASN A 42 2.45 -2.64 2.68
CA ASN A 42 3.31 -2.61 3.87
C ASN A 42 4.80 -2.62 3.50
N TYR A 43 5.19 -3.50 2.58
CA TYR A 43 6.56 -3.59 2.09
C TYR A 43 7.02 -2.28 1.45
N LEU A 44 6.25 -1.74 0.50
CA LEU A 44 6.59 -0.48 -0.15
C LEU A 44 6.63 0.70 0.82
N CYS A 45 5.71 0.76 1.80
CA CYS A 45 5.73 1.78 2.85
C CYS A 45 6.99 1.70 3.72
N SER A 46 7.49 0.50 3.99
CA SER A 46 8.69 0.31 4.81
C SER A 46 9.96 0.88 4.17
N ILE A 47 10.00 0.97 2.85
CA ILE A 47 11.15 1.42 2.06
C ILE A 47 10.93 2.77 1.36
N ALA A 48 9.71 3.33 1.36
CA ALA A 48 9.36 4.54 0.63
C ALA A 48 10.23 5.74 1.02
N GLY A 49 10.55 5.92 2.30
CA GLY A 49 11.42 7.02 2.76
C GLY A 49 12.89 6.91 2.32
N LEU A 50 13.30 5.77 1.76
CA LEU A 50 14.67 5.49 1.33
C LEU A 50 14.77 5.27 -0.19
N ASN A 51 13.65 5.03 -0.86
CA ASN A 51 13.62 4.63 -2.26
C ASN A 51 12.49 5.36 -3.01
N GLU A 52 12.87 6.31 -3.87
CA GLU A 52 11.95 7.09 -4.70
C GLU A 52 11.07 6.18 -5.59
N ARG A 53 11.61 5.06 -6.07
CA ARG A 53 10.84 4.10 -6.87
C ARG A 53 9.70 3.48 -6.07
N ALA A 54 9.90 3.20 -4.78
CA ALA A 54 8.82 2.69 -3.92
C ALA A 54 7.72 3.73 -3.73
N GLU A 55 8.06 5.03 -3.59
CA GLU A 55 7.05 6.10 -3.56
C GLU A 55 6.27 6.17 -4.87
N GLN A 56 6.93 6.08 -6.03
CA GLN A 56 6.26 6.06 -7.34
C GLN A 56 5.30 4.88 -7.50
N LEU A 57 5.64 3.70 -6.96
CA LEU A 57 4.76 2.53 -6.98
C LEU A 57 3.57 2.69 -6.03
N LEU A 58 3.73 3.43 -4.94
CA LEU A 58 2.66 3.77 -3.99
C LEU A 58 1.76 4.92 -4.46
N ASP A 59 2.15 5.68 -5.48
CA ASP A 59 1.45 6.89 -5.93
C ASP A 59 -0.08 6.73 -6.06
N PRO A 60 -0.62 5.62 -6.60
CA PRO A 60 -2.07 5.42 -6.67
C PRO A 60 -2.78 5.31 -5.31
N LEU A 61 -2.04 5.05 -4.24
CA LEU A 61 -2.53 4.94 -2.87
C LEU A 61 -2.24 6.17 -2.02
N ILE A 62 -1.45 7.12 -2.54
CA ILE A 62 -1.09 8.34 -1.80
C ILE A 62 -2.24 9.34 -1.84
N VAL A 63 -2.64 9.78 -0.67
CA VAL A 63 -3.67 10.81 -0.48
C VAL A 63 -3.05 12.02 0.21
N GLY A 64 -3.33 13.21 -0.33
CA GLY A 64 -3.05 14.49 0.32
C GLY A 64 -4.32 14.99 1.01
N ALA A 65 -4.25 15.23 2.28
CA ALA A 65 -5.36 15.77 3.05
C ALA A 65 -4.91 16.97 3.88
N THR A 66 -5.71 18.05 3.87
CA THR A 66 -5.55 19.15 4.82
C THR A 66 -6.32 18.80 6.07
N THR A 67 -5.65 18.83 7.21
CA THR A 67 -6.28 18.51 8.48
C THR A 67 -7.20 19.63 8.95
N ALA A 68 -8.32 19.25 9.57
CA ALA A 68 -9.09 20.17 10.40
C ALA A 68 -8.25 20.65 11.59
N ALA A 69 -8.71 21.73 12.24
CA ALA A 69 -8.11 22.19 13.48
C ALA A 69 -8.11 21.05 14.52
N PRO A 70 -6.95 20.77 15.16
CA PRO A 70 -6.89 19.71 16.15
C PRO A 70 -7.76 20.06 17.36
N VAL A 71 -8.54 19.09 17.83
CA VAL A 71 -9.26 19.22 19.10
C VAL A 71 -8.31 18.77 20.20
N SER A 72 -7.93 19.69 21.06
CA SER A 72 -6.94 19.42 22.13
C SER A 72 -5.60 18.86 21.62
N GLY A 73 -5.20 19.21 20.40
CA GLY A 73 -3.97 18.73 19.77
C GLY A 73 -4.07 17.37 19.11
N LEU A 74 -5.25 16.73 19.18
CA LEU A 74 -5.47 15.43 18.56
C LEU A 74 -6.23 15.60 17.23
N ILE A 75 -5.77 14.88 16.21
CA ILE A 75 -6.42 14.79 14.91
C ILE A 75 -6.80 13.34 14.68
N GLU A 76 -8.07 13.10 14.34
CA GLU A 76 -8.54 11.78 13.95
C GLU A 76 -7.86 11.33 12.66
N ARG A 77 -7.47 10.06 12.59
CA ARG A 77 -6.98 9.47 11.34
C ARG A 77 -8.16 9.12 10.45
N PRO A 78 -8.01 9.26 9.12
CA PRO A 78 -8.97 8.69 8.19
C PRO A 78 -9.13 7.18 8.40
N GLU A 79 -10.33 6.65 8.16
CA GLU A 79 -10.60 5.21 8.31
C GLU A 79 -9.75 4.35 7.36
N ASP A 80 -9.42 4.90 6.19
CA ASP A 80 -8.57 4.26 5.19
C ASP A 80 -7.07 4.48 5.42
N PHE A 81 -6.67 5.08 6.54
CA PHE A 81 -5.26 5.37 6.83
C PHE A 81 -4.44 4.10 7.04
N MET A 82 -3.31 4.02 6.35
CA MET A 82 -2.34 2.96 6.51
C MET A 82 -0.99 3.48 7.03
N PHE A 83 -0.39 4.45 6.35
CA PHE A 83 0.95 4.93 6.66
C PHE A 83 1.11 6.43 6.37
N LEU A 84 1.73 7.18 7.29
CA LEU A 84 2.04 8.60 7.11
C LEU A 84 3.38 8.76 6.38
N LEU A 85 3.35 9.24 5.14
CA LEU A 85 4.56 9.51 4.35
C LEU A 85 5.24 10.80 4.81
N SER A 86 4.52 11.90 4.75
CA SER A 86 5.05 13.22 5.06
C SER A 86 3.92 14.15 5.52
N GLY A 87 4.31 15.32 5.97
CA GLY A 87 3.38 16.41 6.19
C GLY A 87 4.10 17.75 6.10
N ALA A 88 3.33 18.80 5.90
CA ALA A 88 3.81 20.15 5.81
C ALA A 88 2.91 21.13 6.59
N TYR A 89 3.52 22.15 7.16
CA TYR A 89 2.87 23.30 7.75
C TYR A 89 3.49 24.56 7.16
N GLU A 90 2.68 25.41 6.56
CA GLU A 90 3.15 26.62 5.84
C GLU A 90 4.32 26.34 4.87
N GLY A 91 4.26 25.23 4.15
CA GLY A 91 5.29 24.82 3.19
C GLY A 91 6.56 24.22 3.80
N LYS A 92 6.66 24.15 5.12
CA LYS A 92 7.79 23.51 5.81
C LYS A 92 7.43 22.10 6.26
N PRO A 93 8.39 21.15 6.20
CA PRO A 93 8.14 19.78 6.61
C PRO A 93 7.86 19.71 8.11
N ILE A 94 6.89 18.89 8.50
CA ILE A 94 6.63 18.57 9.91
C ILE A 94 7.58 17.46 10.39
N HIS A 95 7.86 17.42 11.69
CA HIS A 95 8.69 16.40 12.31
C HIS A 95 7.81 15.22 12.77
N LYS A 96 8.00 14.07 12.15
CA LYS A 96 7.37 12.82 12.59
C LYS A 96 8.19 12.23 13.74
N LEU A 97 7.54 11.97 14.86
CA LEU A 97 8.18 11.50 16.09
C LEU A 97 7.42 10.27 16.62
N SER A 98 8.09 9.44 17.40
CA SER A 98 7.38 8.50 18.27
C SER A 98 6.73 9.25 19.44
N SER A 99 5.74 8.65 20.11
CA SER A 99 5.08 9.27 21.29
C SER A 99 6.07 9.64 22.37
N ASN A 100 7.06 8.79 22.65
CA ASN A 100 8.11 9.07 23.64
C ASN A 100 9.02 10.21 23.21
N GLN A 101 9.37 10.28 21.91
CA GLN A 101 10.17 11.40 21.39
C GLN A 101 9.40 12.71 21.44
N LEU A 102 8.09 12.71 21.16
CA LEU A 102 7.27 13.90 21.25
C LEU A 102 7.28 14.46 22.68
N ALA A 103 7.05 13.61 23.69
CA ALA A 103 7.11 14.00 25.09
C ALA A 103 8.48 14.61 25.47
N THR A 104 9.57 14.02 24.97
CA THR A 104 10.92 14.54 25.20
C THR A 104 11.16 15.88 24.49
N TYR A 105 10.69 16.00 23.23
CA TYR A 105 10.90 17.23 22.43
C TYR A 105 10.16 18.42 23.01
N GLU A 106 8.98 18.22 23.59
CA GLU A 106 8.21 19.28 24.23
C GLU A 106 8.94 19.89 25.49
N GLN A 107 9.81 19.11 26.11
CA GLN A 107 10.63 19.58 27.24
C GLN A 107 11.87 20.39 26.79
N ILE A 108 12.27 20.27 25.52
CA ILE A 108 13.47 20.93 24.99
C ILE A 108 13.05 22.19 24.20
N PRO A 109 13.34 23.43 24.67
CA PRO A 109 12.88 24.66 24.03
C PRO A 109 13.24 24.78 22.54
N GLN A 110 14.40 24.21 22.12
CA GLN A 110 14.87 24.27 20.74
C GLN A 110 14.19 23.25 19.84
N ARG A 111 13.53 22.23 20.40
CA ARG A 111 12.91 21.10 19.66
C ARG A 111 11.39 21.06 19.75
N ARG A 112 10.82 21.71 20.76
CA ARG A 112 9.36 21.77 20.91
C ARG A 112 8.68 22.40 19.71
N GLY A 113 7.41 22.07 19.51
CA GLY A 113 6.58 22.72 18.50
C GLY A 113 6.49 24.23 18.71
N ASP A 114 6.67 25.03 17.65
CA ASP A 114 6.69 26.48 17.70
C ASP A 114 6.21 27.05 16.36
N LEU A 115 5.00 27.64 16.34
CA LEU A 115 4.41 28.22 15.13
C LEU A 115 5.18 29.44 14.63
N THR A 116 5.82 30.20 15.51
CA THR A 116 6.62 31.37 15.09
C THR A 116 7.81 30.96 14.21
N LYS A 117 8.25 29.72 14.35
CA LYS A 117 9.31 29.09 13.55
C LYS A 117 8.76 28.12 12.51
N SER A 118 7.43 28.05 12.34
CA SER A 118 6.71 27.07 11.51
C SER A 118 7.16 25.64 11.81
N ARG A 119 7.44 25.32 13.07
CA ARG A 119 7.84 24.00 13.53
C ARG A 119 6.66 23.27 14.12
N VAL A 120 6.24 22.23 13.47
CA VAL A 120 5.16 21.34 13.94
C VAL A 120 5.73 19.93 14.12
N ASN A 121 5.45 19.35 15.27
CA ASN A 121 5.77 17.98 15.61
C ASN A 121 4.49 17.13 15.57
N ILE A 122 4.57 15.93 15.09
CA ILE A 122 3.44 15.01 15.04
C ILE A 122 3.87 13.62 15.50
N ALA A 123 3.05 12.99 16.32
CA ALA A 123 3.24 11.62 16.76
C ALA A 123 1.96 10.82 16.61
N SER A 124 2.10 9.51 16.50
CA SER A 124 1.01 8.54 16.41
C SER A 124 0.64 8.08 17.82
N VAL A 125 -0.60 8.29 18.25
CA VAL A 125 -1.11 7.90 19.57
C VAL A 125 -2.51 7.31 19.42
N GLU A 126 -2.71 6.07 19.82
CA GLU A 126 -4.03 5.41 19.95
C GLU A 126 -5.00 5.65 18.77
N GLY A 127 -4.53 5.46 17.53
CA GLY A 127 -5.37 5.67 16.35
C GLY A 127 -5.55 7.14 15.93
N LYS A 128 -4.93 8.10 16.62
CA LYS A 128 -4.96 9.53 16.33
C LYS A 128 -3.55 10.06 16.09
N TRP A 129 -3.47 11.30 15.66
CA TRP A 129 -2.24 12.06 15.62
C TRP A 129 -2.21 13.12 16.72
N ASP A 130 -1.23 13.06 17.59
CA ASP A 130 -0.92 14.12 18.54
C ASP A 130 -0.04 15.15 17.84
N VAL A 131 -0.50 16.40 17.78
CA VAL A 131 0.13 17.51 17.07
C VAL A 131 0.57 18.58 18.06
N ARG A 132 1.79 19.03 17.92
CA ARG A 132 2.35 20.11 18.73
C ARG A 132 2.93 21.22 17.86
N PRO A 133 2.62 22.48 18.13
CA PRO A 133 1.79 22.98 19.24
C PRO A 133 0.29 22.69 19.01
N LEU A 134 -0.49 22.70 20.09
CA LEU A 134 -1.92 22.37 20.09
C LEU A 134 -2.79 23.27 19.19
N THR A 135 -2.29 24.43 18.83
CA THR A 135 -2.99 25.45 18.02
C THR A 135 -2.62 25.39 16.53
N ALA A 136 -1.81 24.42 16.13
CA ALA A 136 -1.45 24.26 14.71
C ALA A 136 -2.68 23.87 13.87
N THR A 137 -3.00 24.65 12.85
CA THR A 137 -4.12 24.44 11.94
C THR A 137 -3.64 24.42 10.50
N GLY A 138 -4.39 23.77 9.59
CA GLY A 138 -4.02 23.79 8.18
C GLY A 138 -2.79 22.94 7.84
N ILE A 139 -2.53 21.89 8.62
CA ILE A 139 -1.46 20.95 8.33
C ILE A 139 -1.88 20.12 7.14
N VAL A 140 -1.02 20.04 6.14
CA VAL A 140 -1.20 19.14 4.98
C VAL A 140 -0.47 17.85 5.25
N LEU A 141 -1.19 16.75 5.30
CA LEU A 141 -0.63 15.41 5.48
C LEU A 141 -0.69 14.62 4.17
N ARG A 142 0.37 13.91 3.87
CA ARG A 142 0.41 12.90 2.79
C ARG A 142 0.52 11.54 3.44
N TYR A 143 -0.45 10.69 3.16
CA TYR A 143 -0.49 9.35 3.71
C TYR A 143 -0.85 8.32 2.64
N VAL A 144 -0.47 7.09 2.87
CA VAL A 144 -0.87 5.94 2.06
C VAL A 144 -2.16 5.40 2.65
N LYS A 145 -3.18 5.26 1.81
CA LYS A 145 -4.44 4.61 2.18
C LYS A 145 -4.34 3.09 2.06
N ILE A 146 -5.18 2.39 2.80
CA ILE A 146 -5.36 0.94 2.66
C ILE A 146 -5.76 0.64 1.21
N PRO A 147 -5.11 -0.32 0.53
CA PRO A 147 -5.52 -0.72 -0.80
C PRO A 147 -7.00 -1.12 -0.83
N PRO A 148 -7.80 -0.57 -1.74
CA PRO A 148 -9.20 -0.98 -1.87
C PRO A 148 -9.27 -2.45 -2.28
N LEU A 149 -10.30 -3.14 -1.81
CA LEU A 149 -10.53 -4.53 -2.14
C LEU A 149 -10.77 -4.68 -3.65
N ALA A 150 -9.92 -5.45 -4.30
CA ALA A 150 -10.07 -5.85 -5.68
C ALA A 150 -10.59 -7.28 -5.74
N THR A 151 -11.51 -7.56 -6.66
CA THR A 151 -12.14 -8.88 -6.80
C THR A 151 -12.27 -9.26 -8.24
N ILE A 152 -11.91 -10.50 -8.57
CA ILE A 152 -12.22 -11.10 -9.87
C ILE A 152 -13.51 -11.91 -9.75
N VAL A 153 -14.39 -11.79 -10.72
CA VAL A 153 -15.67 -12.50 -10.73
C VAL A 153 -15.72 -13.41 -11.95
N PHE A 154 -16.16 -14.62 -11.72
CA PHE A 154 -16.47 -15.59 -12.76
C PHE A 154 -17.92 -16.02 -12.63
N THR A 155 -18.61 -16.10 -13.76
CA THR A 155 -19.95 -16.67 -13.88
C THR A 155 -19.85 -18.06 -14.47
N TYR A 156 -20.73 -18.95 -14.04
CA TYR A 156 -20.83 -20.28 -14.61
C TYR A 156 -21.91 -20.25 -15.70
N SER A 157 -21.51 -20.57 -16.93
CA SER A 157 -22.45 -20.79 -18.02
C SER A 157 -22.61 -22.29 -18.16
N SER A 158 -23.80 -22.81 -17.80
CA SER A 158 -24.13 -24.21 -18.02
C SER A 158 -24.56 -24.38 -19.44
N THR A 159 -23.77 -25.05 -20.25
CA THR A 159 -24.17 -25.62 -21.54
C THR A 159 -24.50 -27.09 -21.32
N ALA A 160 -25.28 -27.71 -22.25
CA ALA A 160 -25.85 -29.04 -22.06
C ALA A 160 -24.86 -30.17 -21.69
N ASP A 161 -23.55 -29.94 -21.89
CA ASP A 161 -22.49 -30.92 -21.65
C ASP A 161 -21.38 -30.50 -20.71
N GLU A 162 -21.20 -29.18 -20.38
CA GLU A 162 -20.12 -28.71 -19.52
C GLU A 162 -20.47 -27.40 -18.81
N ASP A 163 -20.09 -27.28 -17.53
CA ASP A 163 -20.08 -26.01 -16.79
C ASP A 163 -18.82 -25.23 -17.15
N ILE A 164 -18.97 -24.18 -17.96
CA ILE A 164 -17.87 -23.33 -18.37
C ILE A 164 -17.79 -22.11 -17.45
N MET A 165 -16.61 -21.91 -16.85
CA MET A 165 -16.31 -20.71 -16.07
C MET A 165 -15.97 -19.55 -16.99
N VAL A 166 -16.81 -18.53 -17.02
CA VAL A 166 -16.67 -17.33 -17.86
C VAL A 166 -16.29 -16.14 -16.98
N TYR A 167 -15.25 -15.43 -17.39
CA TYR A 167 -14.83 -14.20 -16.74
C TYR A 167 -15.87 -13.08 -16.93
N ASP A 168 -16.29 -12.46 -15.81
CA ASP A 168 -17.22 -11.34 -15.80
C ASP A 168 -16.44 -10.03 -15.66
N ASP A 169 -16.29 -9.30 -16.77
CA ASP A 169 -15.56 -8.04 -16.81
C ASP A 169 -16.32 -6.92 -16.09
N ASP A 170 -17.64 -6.92 -16.14
CA ASP A 170 -18.46 -5.85 -15.52
C ASP A 170 -18.49 -5.96 -14.01
N ALA A 171 -18.63 -7.17 -13.47
CA ALA A 171 -18.65 -7.43 -12.04
C ALA A 171 -17.26 -7.44 -11.39
N THR A 172 -16.19 -7.60 -12.17
CA THR A 172 -14.82 -7.59 -11.67
C THR A 172 -14.39 -6.17 -11.26
N VAL A 173 -13.86 -6.02 -10.03
CA VAL A 173 -13.28 -4.76 -9.53
C VAL A 173 -11.76 -4.82 -9.67
N ASP A 174 -11.21 -3.98 -10.54
CA ASP A 174 -9.76 -3.95 -10.78
C ASP A 174 -9.00 -3.33 -9.59
N PHE A 175 -7.71 -3.66 -9.47
CA PHE A 175 -6.86 -3.06 -8.45
C PHE A 175 -6.26 -1.72 -8.92
N VAL A 176 -5.98 -0.85 -7.95
CA VAL A 176 -5.47 0.50 -8.20
C VAL A 176 -4.00 0.54 -8.60
N TRP A 177 -3.25 -0.52 -8.34
CA TRP A 177 -1.81 -0.59 -8.58
C TRP A 177 -1.43 -0.28 -10.03
N GLY A 178 -0.32 0.44 -10.21
CA GLY A 178 0.29 0.67 -11.51
C GLY A 178 0.84 -0.62 -12.14
N GLU A 179 1.07 -0.61 -13.44
CA GLU A 179 1.63 -1.77 -14.16
C GLU A 179 2.97 -2.25 -13.60
N GLY A 180 3.78 -1.35 -13.04
CA GLY A 180 5.04 -1.69 -12.39
C GLY A 180 4.91 -2.58 -11.16
N CYS A 181 3.72 -2.66 -10.54
CA CYS A 181 3.46 -3.55 -9.41
C CYS A 181 3.00 -4.95 -9.82
N ILE A 182 2.59 -5.16 -11.08
CA ILE A 182 2.05 -6.45 -11.55
C ILE A 182 3.02 -7.61 -11.33
N PRO A 183 4.30 -7.52 -11.69
CA PRO A 183 5.25 -8.61 -11.43
C PRO A 183 5.41 -8.92 -9.95
N LEU A 184 5.41 -7.90 -9.09
CA LEU A 184 5.49 -8.04 -7.64
C LEU A 184 4.27 -8.79 -7.08
N LEU A 185 3.07 -8.39 -7.52
CA LEU A 185 1.82 -9.06 -7.13
C LEU A 185 1.82 -10.53 -7.55
N ILE A 186 2.24 -10.83 -8.80
CA ILE A 186 2.31 -12.21 -9.27
C ILE A 186 3.29 -13.02 -8.43
N TYR A 187 4.48 -12.47 -8.13
CA TYR A 187 5.47 -13.13 -7.29
C TYR A 187 4.91 -13.48 -5.91
N MET A 188 4.36 -12.49 -5.21
CA MET A 188 3.82 -12.69 -3.87
C MET A 188 2.63 -13.65 -3.87
N MET A 189 1.79 -13.62 -4.90
CA MET A 189 0.70 -14.58 -5.09
C MET A 189 1.24 -16.00 -5.26
N LEU A 190 2.24 -16.21 -6.11
CA LEU A 190 2.86 -17.53 -6.32
C LEU A 190 3.48 -18.06 -5.02
N GLU A 191 4.12 -17.21 -4.24
CA GLU A 191 4.65 -17.58 -2.92
C GLU A 191 3.53 -18.04 -1.98
N LYS A 192 2.38 -17.33 -1.94
CA LYS A 192 1.19 -17.75 -1.17
C LYS A 192 0.62 -19.09 -1.63
N TYR A 193 0.79 -19.44 -2.90
CA TYR A 193 0.42 -20.75 -3.42
C TYR A 193 1.51 -21.82 -3.23
N GLY A 194 2.64 -21.49 -2.56
CA GLY A 194 3.72 -22.42 -2.31
C GLY A 194 4.58 -22.72 -3.55
N VAL A 195 4.48 -21.91 -4.58
CA VAL A 195 5.28 -22.04 -5.80
C VAL A 195 6.59 -21.27 -5.64
N SER A 196 7.70 -21.99 -5.54
CA SER A 196 9.03 -21.37 -5.46
C SER A 196 9.52 -20.95 -6.84
N VAL A 197 9.45 -19.66 -7.17
CA VAL A 197 9.83 -19.10 -8.48
C VAL A 197 11.09 -18.26 -8.34
N ARG A 198 12.18 -18.86 -7.86
CA ARG A 198 13.38 -18.09 -7.44
C ARG A 198 14.17 -17.41 -8.56
N GLU A 199 14.16 -17.90 -9.80
CA GLU A 199 15.13 -17.42 -10.80
C GLU A 199 14.56 -16.43 -11.84
N GLU A 200 13.36 -16.64 -12.33
CA GLU A 200 12.80 -15.86 -13.44
C GLU A 200 12.30 -14.50 -12.98
N LEU A 201 11.72 -14.45 -11.81
CA LEU A 201 11.18 -13.22 -11.21
C LEU A 201 12.26 -12.35 -10.56
N LEU A 202 13.35 -12.91 -10.06
CA LEU A 202 14.50 -12.12 -9.63
C LEU A 202 15.11 -11.32 -10.79
N ARG A 203 15.05 -11.83 -12.01
CA ARG A 203 15.46 -11.10 -13.22
C ARG A 203 14.48 -9.96 -13.57
N GLU A 204 13.20 -10.17 -13.37
CA GLU A 204 12.19 -9.11 -13.55
C GLU A 204 12.31 -8.03 -12.46
N TYR A 205 12.58 -8.41 -11.21
CA TYR A 205 12.91 -7.48 -10.13
C TYR A 205 14.13 -6.61 -10.44
N ALA A 206 15.19 -7.21 -10.95
CA ALA A 206 16.38 -6.49 -11.37
C ALA A 206 16.10 -5.51 -12.51
N ARG A 207 15.20 -5.86 -13.43
CA ARG A 207 14.75 -4.98 -14.53
C ARG A 207 13.89 -3.81 -14.04
N LEU A 208 13.14 -3.98 -12.95
CA LEU A 208 12.33 -2.92 -12.34
C LEU A 208 13.20 -1.93 -11.51
N GLY A 209 14.49 -2.15 -11.40
CA GLY A 209 15.42 -1.25 -10.70
C GLY A 209 15.21 -1.21 -9.19
N ILE A 210 14.48 -2.18 -8.63
CA ILE A 210 14.44 -2.41 -7.19
C ILE A 210 15.71 -3.20 -6.88
N SER A 211 16.79 -2.48 -6.53
CA SER A 211 18.10 -3.08 -6.34
C SER A 211 18.06 -4.13 -5.22
N SER A 212 18.82 -5.20 -5.41
CA SER A 212 19.03 -6.31 -4.47
C SER A 212 19.58 -5.88 -3.10
N GLU A 213 19.86 -4.62 -2.88
CA GLU A 213 20.29 -4.06 -1.59
C GLU A 213 19.20 -4.06 -0.51
N VAL A 214 17.93 -4.27 -0.89
CA VAL A 214 16.78 -4.29 0.03
C VAL A 214 16.45 -5.72 0.52
N VAL A 215 17.13 -6.73 0.00
CA VAL A 215 16.90 -8.16 0.32
C VAL A 215 18.03 -8.76 1.17
N LYS A 216 18.72 -7.94 1.96
CA LYS A 216 19.66 -8.43 2.98
C LYS A 216 19.10 -8.25 4.37
#